data_aaa21f11b7facf9bf260cf917ab004f0
#
_entry.id   aaa21f11b7facf9bf260cf917ab004f0
#
_cell.length_a   1.000
_cell.length_b   1.000
_cell.length_c   1.000
_cell.angle_alpha   90.00
_cell.angle_beta   90.00
_cell.angle_gamma   90.00
#
_symmetry.space_group_name_H-M   'P 1'
#
loop_
_entity.id
_entity.type
_entity.pdbx_description
1 polymer ?
#
loop_
_entity_poly.entity_id
_entity_poly.type
_entity_poly.pdbx_seq_one_letter_code
_entity_poly.pdbx_strand_id
1 'polypeptide(L)'
;ELLLYKTGFKNGYRMSTQQSRHKIEHQLLRLKIREERFDEKKAGIKIDKKKLQFSAFEDVVNTVCVQYKVNKNEVLGDRRYQYLVKIRSIIINLMIEIHTVSLSQLGRIFDMDHSTIIHHRSMKAGYRRFWSSEKTIHEEFAKLKEELTAA
;
A
#
# COMPACT_ATOMS: atom_id res chain seq x y z
N GLU A 1 -33.50 25.85 25.15
CA GLU A 1 -32.13 25.64 25.71
C GLU A 1 -31.84 24.16 26.07
N LEU A 2 -32.77 23.45 26.71
CA LEU A 2 -32.60 22.05 27.11
C LEU A 2 -32.39 21.08 25.92
N LEU A 3 -33.04 21.37 24.78
CA LEU A 3 -32.94 20.54 23.57
C LEU A 3 -31.59 20.68 22.88
N LEU A 4 -31.02 21.88 22.84
CA LEU A 4 -29.69 22.18 22.32
C LEU A 4 -28.59 21.52 23.16
N TYR A 5 -28.76 21.48 24.48
CA TYR A 5 -27.83 20.81 25.39
C TYR A 5 -27.82 19.29 25.18
N LYS A 6 -29.00 18.67 25.04
CA LYS A 6 -29.12 17.21 24.78
C LYS A 6 -28.52 16.81 23.43
N THR A 7 -28.67 17.62 22.40
CA THR A 7 -28.07 17.34 21.06
C THR A 7 -26.56 17.52 21.08
N GLY A 8 -26.07 18.56 21.76
CA GLY A 8 -24.61 18.78 21.93
C GLY A 8 -23.93 17.62 22.71
N PHE A 9 -24.56 17.15 23.78
CA PHE A 9 -24.06 16.03 24.56
C PHE A 9 -24.03 14.71 23.77
N LYS A 10 -25.10 14.39 23.02
CA LYS A 10 -25.16 13.21 22.16
C LYS A 10 -24.11 13.25 21.05
N ASN A 11 -23.87 14.40 20.44
CA ASN A 11 -22.86 14.55 19.41
C ASN A 11 -21.45 14.45 19.98
N GLY A 12 -21.18 15.04 21.12
CA GLY A 12 -19.90 14.91 21.83
C GLY A 12 -19.60 13.47 22.24
N TYR A 13 -20.59 12.72 22.74
CA TYR A 13 -20.43 11.32 23.08
C TYR A 13 -20.18 10.43 21.85
N ARG A 14 -20.88 10.67 20.72
CA ARG A 14 -20.62 9.97 19.45
C ARG A 14 -19.22 10.22 18.92
N MET A 15 -18.75 11.46 18.96
CA MET A 15 -17.40 11.81 18.56
C MET A 15 -16.34 11.13 19.43
N SER A 16 -16.52 11.13 20.75
CA SER A 16 -15.62 10.46 21.70
C SER A 16 -15.56 8.95 21.50
N THR A 17 -16.70 8.29 21.26
CA THR A 17 -16.74 6.85 21.00
C THR A 17 -16.11 6.49 19.67
N GLN A 18 -16.26 7.32 18.65
CA GLN A 18 -15.65 7.13 17.34
C GLN A 18 -14.13 7.26 17.41
N GLN A 19 -13.61 8.27 18.11
CA GLN A 19 -12.18 8.44 18.37
C GLN A 19 -11.59 7.28 19.19
N SER A 20 -12.34 6.74 20.15
CA SER A 20 -11.93 5.58 20.94
C SER A 20 -11.87 4.31 20.08
N ARG A 21 -12.83 4.10 19.19
CA ARG A 21 -12.81 2.98 18.23
C ARG A 21 -11.59 3.04 17.31
N HIS A 22 -11.30 4.21 16.73
CA HIS A 22 -10.11 4.39 15.89
C HIS A 22 -8.80 4.12 16.65
N LYS A 23 -8.72 4.52 17.92
CA LYS A 23 -7.55 4.20 18.77
C LYS A 23 -7.40 2.69 18.98
N ILE A 24 -8.49 1.99 19.25
CA ILE A 24 -8.49 0.53 19.46
C ILE A 24 -8.13 -0.20 18.17
N GLU A 25 -8.72 0.17 17.04
CA GLU A 25 -8.40 -0.41 15.73
C GLU A 25 -6.92 -0.20 15.36
N HIS A 26 -6.38 0.99 15.64
CA HIS A 26 -4.98 1.29 15.40
C HIS A 26 -4.04 0.49 16.34
N GLN A 27 -4.44 0.26 17.58
CA GLN A 27 -3.70 -0.59 18.52
C GLN A 27 -3.73 -2.06 18.11
N LEU A 28 -4.90 -2.58 17.69
CA LEU A 28 -5.04 -3.94 17.19
C LEU A 28 -4.21 -4.18 15.92
N LEU A 29 -4.18 -3.20 15.02
CA LEU A 29 -3.34 -3.26 13.83
C LEU A 29 -1.85 -3.33 14.19
N ARG A 30 -1.41 -2.51 15.15
CA ARG A 30 -0.02 -2.55 15.65
C ARG A 30 0.34 -3.90 16.28
N LEU A 31 -0.59 -4.51 17.03
CA LEU A 31 -0.39 -5.82 17.64
C LEU A 31 -0.27 -6.91 16.58
N LYS A 32 -1.15 -6.94 15.57
CA LYS A 32 -1.05 -7.88 14.44
C LYS A 32 0.30 -7.77 13.71
N ILE A 33 0.73 -6.55 13.40
CA ILE A 33 2.04 -6.32 12.76
C ILE A 33 3.19 -6.80 13.66
N ARG A 34 3.03 -6.71 14.98
CA ARG A 34 4.05 -7.16 15.95
C ARG A 34 4.10 -8.69 16.04
N GLU A 35 2.95 -9.36 16.00
CA GLU A 35 2.85 -10.83 15.98
C GLU A 35 3.44 -11.39 14.69
N GLU A 36 3.08 -10.85 13.53
CA GLU A 36 3.63 -11.24 12.23
C GLU A 36 5.19 -11.12 12.21
N ARG A 37 5.73 -10.03 12.77
CA ARG A 37 7.19 -9.86 12.90
C ARG A 37 7.84 -10.86 13.88
N PHE A 38 7.11 -11.30 14.91
CA PHE A 38 7.61 -12.25 15.87
C PHE A 38 7.66 -13.67 15.30
N ASP A 39 6.66 -14.02 14.51
CA ASP A 39 6.60 -15.31 13.81
C ASP A 39 7.66 -15.42 12.71
N GLU A 40 7.90 -14.35 11.96
CA GLU A 40 9.01 -14.27 10.99
C GLU A 40 10.40 -14.47 11.65
N LYS A 41 10.59 -13.94 12.87
CA LYS A 41 11.82 -14.14 13.64
C LYS A 41 11.98 -15.56 14.18
N LYS A 42 10.90 -16.20 14.60
CA LYS A 42 10.90 -17.58 15.12
C LYS A 42 11.17 -18.63 14.06
N ALA A 43 10.76 -18.38 12.83
CA ALA A 43 10.89 -19.33 11.72
C ALA A 43 12.35 -19.59 11.28
N GLY A 44 13.36 -18.84 11.79
CA GLY A 44 14.79 -19.16 11.64
C GLY A 44 15.34 -19.22 10.22
N ILE A 45 14.52 -18.89 9.22
CA ILE A 45 14.88 -18.96 7.81
C ILE A 45 15.68 -17.71 7.45
N LYS A 46 17.00 -17.79 7.64
CA LYS A 46 17.97 -16.86 7.06
C LYS A 46 18.13 -17.13 5.55
N ILE A 47 17.05 -17.06 4.80
CA ILE A 47 17.16 -16.83 3.37
C ILE A 47 17.59 -15.36 3.22
N ASP A 48 18.47 -15.08 2.30
CA ASP A 48 18.93 -13.72 2.00
C ASP A 48 17.78 -12.97 1.31
N LYS A 49 16.68 -12.78 2.07
CA LYS A 49 15.42 -12.16 1.65
C LYS A 49 15.64 -10.80 1.01
N LYS A 50 16.73 -10.10 1.38
CA LYS A 50 17.08 -8.80 0.80
C LYS A 50 17.45 -8.90 -0.68
N LYS A 51 18.21 -9.90 -1.05
CA LYS A 51 18.71 -10.05 -2.44
C LYS A 51 17.59 -10.54 -3.37
N LEU A 52 16.78 -11.50 -2.90
CA LEU A 52 15.64 -12.03 -3.65
C LEU A 52 14.54 -10.97 -3.85
N GLN A 53 14.25 -10.18 -2.84
CA GLN A 53 13.25 -9.12 -2.90
C GLN A 53 13.67 -7.95 -3.80
N PHE A 54 14.95 -7.67 -3.88
CA PHE A 54 15.46 -6.61 -4.77
C PHE A 54 15.40 -7.04 -6.24
N SER A 55 15.76 -8.28 -6.56
CA SER A 55 15.60 -8.85 -7.90
C SER A 55 14.14 -8.84 -8.36
N ALA A 56 13.23 -9.35 -7.53
CA ALA A 56 11.80 -9.33 -7.82
C ALA A 56 11.23 -7.92 -8.02
N PHE A 57 11.72 -6.95 -7.24
CA PHE A 57 11.34 -5.55 -7.41
C PHE A 57 11.80 -4.99 -8.77
N GLU A 58 13.03 -5.28 -9.18
CA GLU A 58 13.52 -4.85 -10.48
C GLU A 58 12.72 -5.44 -11.64
N ASP A 59 12.36 -6.71 -11.56
CA ASP A 59 11.54 -7.39 -12.56
C ASP A 59 10.15 -6.74 -12.68
N VAL A 60 9.48 -6.50 -11.55
CA VAL A 60 8.19 -5.82 -11.54
C VAL A 60 8.30 -4.40 -12.10
N VAL A 61 9.30 -3.63 -11.70
CA VAL A 61 9.50 -2.26 -12.21
C VAL A 61 9.76 -2.27 -13.71
N ASN A 62 10.62 -3.15 -14.19
CA ASN A 62 10.96 -3.24 -15.62
C ASN A 62 9.74 -3.61 -16.46
N THR A 63 8.97 -4.63 -16.05
CA THR A 63 7.75 -5.06 -16.76
C THR A 63 6.73 -3.94 -16.83
N VAL A 64 6.46 -3.27 -15.72
CA VAL A 64 5.51 -2.14 -15.70
C VAL A 64 6.03 -0.96 -16.52
N CYS A 65 7.31 -0.61 -16.44
CA CYS A 65 7.91 0.47 -17.20
C CYS A 65 7.85 0.22 -18.71
N VAL A 66 8.07 -1.01 -19.16
CA VAL A 66 7.94 -1.40 -20.57
C VAL A 66 6.49 -1.26 -21.04
N GLN A 67 5.53 -1.77 -20.26
CA GLN A 67 4.11 -1.70 -20.61
C GLN A 67 3.60 -0.26 -20.74
N TYR A 68 3.98 0.61 -19.82
CA TYR A 68 3.54 2.01 -19.81
C TYR A 68 4.49 2.95 -20.58
N LYS A 69 5.56 2.43 -21.18
CA LYS A 69 6.59 3.19 -21.94
C LYS A 69 7.17 4.36 -21.16
N VAL A 70 7.49 4.13 -19.90
CA VAL A 70 8.01 5.13 -18.96
C VAL A 70 9.41 4.75 -18.50
N ASN A 71 10.25 5.76 -18.27
CA ASN A 71 11.62 5.54 -17.81
C ASN A 71 11.63 5.16 -16.30
N LYS A 72 12.37 4.10 -15.97
CA LYS A 72 12.56 3.63 -14.58
C LYS A 72 13.02 4.75 -13.64
N ASN A 73 13.95 5.59 -14.09
CA ASN A 73 14.46 6.70 -13.26
C ASN A 73 13.38 7.75 -12.92
N GLU A 74 12.41 7.95 -13.82
CA GLU A 74 11.29 8.85 -13.55
C GLU A 74 10.32 8.24 -12.54
N VAL A 75 10.08 6.94 -12.64
CA VAL A 75 9.21 6.21 -11.71
C VAL A 75 9.80 6.18 -10.30
N LEU A 76 11.11 5.98 -10.18
CA LEU A 76 11.81 5.94 -8.89
C LEU A 76 12.19 7.33 -8.36
N GLY A 77 12.06 8.38 -9.17
CA GLY A 77 12.40 9.76 -8.79
C GLY A 77 11.29 10.46 -7.98
N ASP A 78 11.57 11.70 -7.56
CA ASP A 78 10.69 12.49 -6.67
C ASP A 78 9.52 13.18 -7.37
N ARG A 79 9.47 13.14 -8.71
CA ARG A 79 8.43 13.82 -9.48
C ARG A 79 7.04 13.28 -9.17
N ARG A 80 6.07 14.19 -8.94
CA ARG A 80 4.69 13.84 -8.53
C ARG A 80 3.66 14.03 -9.65
N TYR A 81 4.04 13.80 -10.91
CA TYR A 81 3.07 13.80 -12.00
C TYR A 81 2.04 12.69 -11.82
N GLN A 82 0.78 12.96 -12.16
CA GLN A 82 -0.32 12.01 -11.93
C GLN A 82 -0.07 10.62 -12.54
N TYR A 83 0.50 10.56 -13.75
CA TYR A 83 0.82 9.30 -14.39
C TYR A 83 1.91 8.51 -13.66
N LEU A 84 2.93 9.18 -13.09
CA LEU A 84 3.96 8.52 -12.28
C LEU A 84 3.39 8.01 -10.95
N VAL A 85 2.49 8.77 -10.33
CA VAL A 85 1.78 8.33 -9.11
C VAL A 85 0.94 7.09 -9.38
N LYS A 86 0.27 7.02 -10.53
CA LYS A 86 -0.48 5.84 -11.00
C LYS A 86 0.44 4.64 -11.14
N ILE A 87 1.55 4.77 -11.86
CA ILE A 87 2.51 3.69 -12.11
C ILE A 87 3.12 3.18 -10.81
N ARG A 88 3.54 4.09 -9.92
CA ARG A 88 4.02 3.71 -8.56
C ARG A 88 2.98 2.94 -7.78
N SER A 89 1.71 3.36 -7.84
CA SER A 89 0.62 2.66 -7.17
C SER A 89 0.43 1.24 -7.71
N ILE A 90 0.55 1.04 -9.02
CA ILE A 90 0.49 -0.28 -9.64
C ILE A 90 1.65 -1.15 -9.14
N ILE A 91 2.89 -0.67 -9.20
CA ILE A 91 4.08 -1.41 -8.76
C ILE A 91 3.98 -1.77 -7.28
N ILE A 92 3.62 -0.82 -6.42
CA ILE A 92 3.48 -1.05 -4.97
C ILE A 92 2.45 -2.15 -4.69
N ASN A 93 1.29 -2.09 -5.35
CA ASN A 93 0.25 -3.11 -5.14
C ASN A 93 0.63 -4.48 -5.73
N LEU A 94 1.35 -4.54 -6.87
CA LEU A 94 1.89 -5.78 -7.40
C LEU A 94 2.89 -6.42 -6.43
N MET A 95 3.82 -5.64 -5.89
CA MET A 95 4.79 -6.12 -4.91
C MET A 95 4.13 -6.67 -3.64
N ILE A 96 3.06 -6.03 -3.17
CA ILE A 96 2.31 -6.50 -2.00
C ILE A 96 1.60 -7.82 -2.31
N GLU A 97 0.97 -7.93 -3.47
CA GLU A 97 0.12 -9.08 -3.81
C GLU A 97 0.89 -10.31 -4.31
N ILE A 98 2.00 -10.12 -5.01
CA ILE A 98 2.78 -11.22 -5.58
C ILE A 98 3.88 -11.67 -4.62
N HIS A 99 4.63 -10.71 -4.07
CA HIS A 99 5.85 -11.00 -3.31
C HIS A 99 5.68 -10.84 -1.80
N THR A 100 4.47 -10.51 -1.30
CA THR A 100 4.19 -10.33 0.13
C THR A 100 5.19 -9.42 0.85
N VAL A 101 5.69 -8.41 0.15
CA VAL A 101 6.68 -7.45 0.69
C VAL A 101 6.04 -6.55 1.72
N SER A 102 6.73 -6.33 2.84
CA SER A 102 6.20 -5.45 3.88
C SER A 102 6.17 -3.98 3.43
N LEU A 103 5.19 -3.23 3.93
CA LEU A 103 5.03 -1.81 3.60
C LEU A 103 6.27 -0.98 3.98
N SER A 104 6.96 -1.36 5.06
CA SER A 104 8.20 -0.71 5.50
C SER A 104 9.36 -0.96 4.54
N GLN A 105 9.43 -2.15 3.95
CA GLN A 105 10.45 -2.48 2.94
C GLN A 105 10.20 -1.71 1.64
N LEU A 106 8.95 -1.64 1.20
CA LEU A 106 8.57 -0.83 0.03
C LEU A 106 8.89 0.65 0.24
N GLY A 107 8.62 1.20 1.42
CA GLY A 107 9.01 2.56 1.74
C GLY A 107 10.51 2.82 1.57
N ARG A 108 11.35 1.90 2.01
CA ARG A 108 12.81 2.00 1.83
C ARG A 108 13.27 1.87 0.37
N ILE A 109 12.63 0.98 -0.39
CA ILE A 109 12.98 0.76 -1.80
C ILE A 109 12.61 1.98 -2.65
N PHE A 110 11.45 2.57 -2.40
CA PHE A 110 10.96 3.76 -3.12
C PHE A 110 11.47 5.09 -2.53
N ASP A 111 12.24 5.06 -1.45
CA ASP A 111 12.60 6.25 -0.66
C ASP A 111 11.37 7.11 -0.32
N MET A 112 10.32 6.43 0.10
CA MET A 112 9.04 7.03 0.45
C MET A 112 8.70 6.77 1.91
N ASP A 113 7.98 7.72 2.51
CA ASP A 113 7.42 7.52 3.85
C ASP A 113 6.43 6.34 3.85
N HIS A 114 6.46 5.58 4.91
CA HIS A 114 5.57 4.45 5.14
C HIS A 114 4.07 4.83 4.99
N SER A 115 3.69 6.03 5.42
CA SER A 115 2.34 6.56 5.24
C SER A 115 1.95 6.70 3.77
N THR A 116 2.90 7.04 2.90
CA THR A 116 2.70 7.14 1.45
C THR A 116 2.43 5.77 0.83
N ILE A 117 3.16 4.73 1.26
CA ILE A 117 2.92 3.35 0.80
C ILE A 117 1.53 2.85 1.25
N ILE A 118 1.15 3.13 2.50
CA ILE A 118 -0.21 2.82 3.01
C ILE A 118 -1.27 3.54 2.16
N HIS A 119 -1.03 4.80 1.80
CA HIS A 119 -1.94 5.56 0.95
C HIS A 119 -2.13 4.91 -0.43
N HIS A 120 -1.06 4.47 -1.10
CA HIS A 120 -1.13 3.76 -2.37
C HIS A 120 -1.95 2.46 -2.27
N ARG A 121 -1.74 1.67 -1.22
CA ARG A 121 -2.53 0.47 -0.94
C ARG A 121 -4.01 0.80 -0.72
N SER A 122 -4.30 1.81 0.10
CA SER A 122 -5.66 2.21 0.43
C SER A 122 -6.42 2.82 -0.75
N MET A 123 -5.74 3.44 -1.70
CA MET A 123 -6.35 3.95 -2.94
C MET A 123 -6.92 2.81 -3.78
N LYS A 124 -6.19 1.70 -3.94
CA LYS A 124 -6.68 0.53 -4.68
C LYS A 124 -7.83 -0.13 -3.93
N ALA A 125 -7.65 -0.43 -2.64
CA ALA A 125 -8.67 -1.10 -1.82
C ALA A 125 -9.99 -0.28 -1.72
N GLY A 126 -9.89 1.04 -1.72
CA GLY A 126 -11.04 1.94 -1.63
C GLY A 126 -11.59 2.41 -2.99
N TYR A 127 -11.11 1.88 -4.11
CA TYR A 127 -11.51 2.32 -5.45
C TYR A 127 -11.48 3.84 -5.60
N ARG A 128 -10.35 4.47 -5.29
CA ARG A 128 -10.19 5.93 -5.31
C ARG A 128 -9.27 6.41 -6.43
N ARG A 129 -9.46 7.65 -6.89
CA ARG A 129 -8.69 8.30 -7.97
C ARG A 129 -8.74 7.47 -9.25
N PHE A 130 -7.57 7.21 -9.86
CA PHE A 130 -7.44 6.45 -11.10
C PHE A 130 -7.95 5.00 -10.98
N TRP A 131 -7.95 4.40 -9.80
CA TRP A 131 -8.54 3.08 -9.57
C TRP A 131 -10.06 3.04 -9.74
N SER A 132 -10.75 4.19 -9.68
CA SER A 132 -12.19 4.31 -9.94
C SER A 132 -12.50 4.95 -11.30
N SER A 133 -11.66 5.87 -11.77
CA SER A 133 -11.93 6.64 -12.98
C SER A 133 -11.51 5.93 -14.26
N GLU A 134 -10.50 5.07 -14.20
CA GLU A 134 -10.01 4.34 -15.37
C GLU A 134 -10.54 2.90 -15.38
N LYS A 135 -11.46 2.60 -16.28
CA LYS A 135 -12.10 1.27 -16.37
C LYS A 135 -11.11 0.13 -16.65
N THR A 136 -10.06 0.42 -17.41
CA THR A 136 -9.06 -0.57 -17.85
C THR A 136 -7.99 -0.89 -16.82
N ILE A 137 -7.83 -0.07 -15.77
CA ILE A 137 -6.71 -0.22 -14.83
C ILE A 137 -6.73 -1.57 -14.09
N HIS A 138 -7.91 -2.09 -13.77
CA HIS A 138 -8.04 -3.38 -13.09
C HIS A 138 -7.70 -4.55 -14.01
N GLU A 139 -8.05 -4.46 -15.28
CA GLU A 139 -7.70 -5.45 -16.31
C GLU A 139 -6.21 -5.44 -16.60
N GLU A 140 -5.62 -4.24 -16.73
CA GLU A 140 -4.18 -4.05 -16.91
C GLU A 140 -3.40 -4.60 -15.71
N PHE A 141 -3.86 -4.32 -14.49
CA PHE A 141 -3.27 -4.84 -13.27
C PHE A 141 -3.35 -6.36 -13.18
N ALA A 142 -4.49 -6.96 -13.55
CA ALA A 142 -4.67 -8.40 -13.55
C ALA A 142 -3.73 -9.08 -14.57
N LYS A 143 -3.61 -8.55 -15.79
CA LYS A 143 -2.69 -9.04 -16.81
C LYS A 143 -1.23 -8.99 -16.35
N LEU A 144 -0.79 -7.85 -15.80
CA LEU A 144 0.55 -7.71 -15.24
C LEU A 144 0.82 -8.71 -14.11
N LYS A 145 -0.17 -8.94 -13.26
CA LYS A 145 -0.07 -9.90 -12.18
C LYS A 145 0.09 -11.33 -12.71
N GLU A 146 -0.69 -11.72 -13.70
CA GLU A 146 -0.59 -13.03 -14.36
C GLU A 146 0.78 -13.21 -15.03
N GLU A 147 1.24 -12.21 -15.78
CA GLU A 147 2.55 -12.24 -16.45
C GLU A 147 3.70 -12.42 -15.46
N LEU A 148 3.69 -11.66 -14.37
CA LEU A 148 4.72 -11.72 -13.33
C LEU A 148 4.66 -12.98 -12.46
N THR A 149 3.50 -13.66 -12.40
CA THR A 149 3.37 -14.92 -11.65
C THR A 149 3.67 -16.15 -12.53
N ALA A 150 3.60 -16.00 -13.85
CA ALA A 150 3.90 -17.08 -14.80
C ALA A 150 5.41 -17.15 -15.15
N ALA A 151 6.16 -16.09 -14.91
CA ALA A 151 7.60 -16.01 -15.14
C ALA A 151 8.37 -16.60 -13.97
#